data_cd940fc148fd4fc0d212cca7914b3ba7
#
_entry.id   cd940fc148fd4fc0d212cca7914b3ba7
#
_cell.length_a   1.000
_cell.length_b   1.000
_cell.length_c   1.000
_cell.angle_alpha   90.00
_cell.angle_beta   90.00
_cell.angle_gamma   90.00
#
_symmetry.space_group_name_H-M   'P 1'
#
loop_
_entity.id
_entity.type
_entity.pdbx_description
1 polymer ?
#
loop_
_entity_poly.entity_id
_entity_poly.type
_entity_poly.pdbx_seq_one_letter_code
_entity_poly.pdbx_strand_id
1 'polypeptide(L)'
;MGTKEKILQKIHNLITTKFKSAQEAFYFYDKDKDGSLNRDEIKTLLKAAEISGLLRGVVAGELIKGYDKSGDEAINLEEFKVAITELERDL
;
A
#
# COMPACT_ATOMS: atom_id res chain seq x y z
N MET A 1 15.36 3.15 -14.10
CA MET A 1 14.80 4.09 -13.21
C MET A 1 13.50 4.57 -13.71
N GLY A 2 12.47 4.08 -13.18
CA GLY A 2 11.18 4.42 -13.65
C GLY A 2 10.32 5.04 -12.56
N THR A 3 9.14 5.48 -12.97
CA THR A 3 8.13 5.97 -12.07
C THR A 3 7.79 4.93 -11.02
N LYS A 4 7.78 3.65 -11.40
CA LYS A 4 7.47 2.57 -10.48
C LYS A 4 8.44 2.54 -9.29
N GLU A 5 9.74 2.66 -9.56
CA GLU A 5 10.73 2.64 -8.49
C GLU A 5 10.55 3.80 -7.52
N LYS A 6 10.23 4.99 -8.04
CA LYS A 6 9.99 6.15 -7.20
C LYS A 6 8.76 5.95 -6.31
N ILE A 7 7.70 5.36 -6.87
CA ILE A 7 6.48 5.10 -6.12
C ILE A 7 6.76 4.10 -5.00
N LEU A 8 7.46 3.02 -5.32
CA LEU A 8 7.81 2.00 -4.33
C LEU A 8 8.65 2.60 -3.21
N GLN A 9 9.62 3.42 -3.57
CA GLN A 9 10.48 4.05 -2.57
C GLN A 9 9.71 5.00 -1.67
N LYS A 10 8.77 5.76 -2.22
CA LYS A 10 7.95 6.66 -1.42
C LYS A 10 7.08 5.90 -0.44
N ILE A 11 6.51 4.77 -0.85
CA ILE A 11 5.72 3.93 0.03
C ILE A 11 6.61 3.35 1.14
N HIS A 12 7.77 2.84 0.77
CA HIS A 12 8.71 2.30 1.74
C HIS A 12 9.12 3.37 2.76
N ASN A 13 9.45 4.57 2.29
CA ASN A 13 9.84 5.65 3.18
C ASN A 13 8.71 6.03 4.14
N LEU A 14 7.48 6.09 3.65
CA LEU A 14 6.35 6.39 4.50
C LEU A 14 6.24 5.37 5.65
N ILE A 15 6.31 4.10 5.30
CA ILE A 15 6.13 3.04 6.28
C ILE A 15 7.28 3.01 7.29
N THR A 16 8.52 3.20 6.84
CA THR A 16 9.66 3.11 7.73
C THR A 16 9.87 4.36 8.58
N THR A 17 9.41 5.52 8.13
CA THR A 17 9.61 6.76 8.87
C THR A 17 8.45 7.10 9.80
N LYS A 18 7.22 6.78 9.41
CA LYS A 18 6.04 7.14 10.22
C LYS A 18 5.50 5.99 11.05
N PHE A 19 5.86 4.78 10.71
CA PHE A 19 5.37 3.59 11.41
C PHE A 19 6.52 2.69 11.76
N LYS A 20 6.34 1.87 12.79
CA LYS A 20 7.38 0.94 13.21
C LYS A 20 7.37 -0.34 12.38
N SER A 21 6.24 -0.66 11.79
CA SER A 21 6.10 -1.88 11.00
C SER A 21 4.99 -1.73 9.98
N ALA A 22 4.95 -2.66 9.04
CA ALA A 22 3.87 -2.71 8.05
C ALA A 22 2.54 -2.91 8.74
N GLN A 23 2.51 -3.68 9.83
CA GLN A 23 1.28 -3.93 10.57
C GLN A 23 0.70 -2.66 11.17
N GLU A 24 1.56 -1.80 11.74
CA GLU A 24 1.08 -0.53 12.27
C GLU A 24 0.52 0.36 11.17
N ALA A 25 1.18 0.40 10.03
CA ALA A 25 0.69 1.18 8.88
C ALA A 25 -0.67 0.66 8.43
N PHE A 26 -0.81 -0.66 8.35
CA PHE A 26 -2.06 -1.28 7.95
C PHE A 26 -3.20 -0.85 8.88
N TYR A 27 -3.00 -0.99 10.18
CA TYR A 27 -4.05 -0.64 11.15
C TYR A 27 -4.39 0.84 11.12
N PHE A 28 -3.41 1.68 10.85
CA PHE A 28 -3.65 3.12 10.76
C PHE A 28 -4.58 3.46 9.59
N TYR A 29 -4.38 2.80 8.45
CA TYR A 29 -5.15 3.10 7.24
C TYR A 29 -6.44 2.28 7.13
N ASP A 30 -6.62 1.29 7.96
CA ASP A 30 -7.86 0.50 8.00
C ASP A 30 -8.89 1.25 8.84
N LYS A 31 -9.50 2.26 8.24
CA LYS A 31 -10.38 3.19 8.98
C LYS A 31 -11.66 2.55 9.47
N ASP A 32 -12.21 1.64 8.69
CA ASP A 32 -13.46 0.98 9.05
C ASP A 32 -13.24 -0.29 9.87
N LYS A 33 -11.98 -0.63 10.12
CA LYS A 33 -11.61 -1.77 10.96
C LYS A 33 -12.22 -3.09 10.51
N ASP A 34 -12.30 -3.27 9.20
CA ASP A 34 -12.86 -4.51 8.65
C ASP A 34 -11.79 -5.58 8.38
N GLY A 35 -10.54 -5.27 8.69
CA GLY A 35 -9.44 -6.22 8.49
C GLY A 35 -8.84 -6.20 7.10
N SER A 36 -9.25 -5.26 6.25
CA SER A 36 -8.75 -5.14 4.89
C SER A 36 -8.66 -3.69 4.49
N LEU A 37 -7.73 -3.38 3.59
CA LEU A 37 -7.62 -2.05 3.00
C LEU A 37 -8.34 -2.07 1.65
N ASN A 38 -9.43 -1.34 1.55
CA ASN A 38 -10.13 -1.20 0.27
C ASN A 38 -9.41 -0.17 -0.59
N ARG A 39 -9.92 0.07 -1.81
CA ARG A 39 -9.26 0.97 -2.74
C ARG A 39 -9.13 2.39 -2.17
N ASP A 40 -10.16 2.89 -1.50
CA ASP A 40 -10.11 4.24 -0.93
C ASP A 40 -9.07 4.36 0.18
N GLU A 41 -8.97 3.35 1.03
CA GLU A 41 -7.98 3.34 2.09
C GLU A 41 -6.57 3.26 1.54
N ILE A 42 -6.37 2.46 0.47
CA ILE A 42 -5.08 2.38 -0.20
C ILE A 42 -4.74 3.72 -0.83
N LYS A 43 -5.71 4.41 -1.44
CA LYS A 43 -5.48 5.73 -1.98
C LYS A 43 -5.05 6.72 -0.91
N THR A 44 -5.63 6.62 0.27
CA THR A 44 -5.23 7.48 1.40
C THR A 44 -3.78 7.24 1.78
N LEU A 45 -3.38 5.97 1.82
CA LEU A 45 -1.98 5.62 2.08
C LEU A 45 -1.06 6.20 1.00
N LEU A 46 -1.46 6.09 -0.25
CA LEU A 46 -0.66 6.61 -1.36
C LEU A 46 -0.56 8.12 -1.32
N LYS A 47 -1.63 8.80 -0.89
CA LYS A 47 -1.60 10.24 -0.71
C LYS A 47 -0.58 10.63 0.37
N ALA A 48 -0.55 9.88 1.47
CA ALA A 48 0.41 10.13 2.52
C ALA A 48 1.84 9.87 2.06
N ALA A 49 2.02 8.96 1.09
CA ALA A 49 3.33 8.69 0.50
C ALA A 49 3.69 9.69 -0.59
N GLU A 50 2.86 10.72 -0.78
CA GLU A 50 3.08 11.78 -1.76
C GLU A 50 3.01 11.30 -3.21
N ILE A 51 2.19 10.28 -3.46
CA ILE A 51 1.91 9.83 -4.82
C ILE A 51 0.86 10.79 -5.43
N SER A 52 1.09 11.24 -6.66
CA SER A 52 0.19 12.21 -7.28
C SER A 52 -1.22 11.65 -7.45
N GLY A 53 -2.21 12.55 -7.46
CA GLY A 53 -3.61 12.15 -7.58
C GLY A 53 -3.92 11.36 -8.84
N LEU A 54 -3.23 11.69 -9.95
CA LEU A 54 -3.42 10.95 -11.18
C LEU A 54 -2.97 9.50 -11.08
N LEU A 55 -1.92 9.25 -10.31
CA LEU A 55 -1.36 7.90 -10.16
C LEU A 55 -1.99 7.10 -9.05
N ARG A 56 -2.62 7.74 -8.07
CA ARG A 56 -3.18 7.02 -6.91
C ARG A 56 -4.16 5.94 -7.32
N GLY A 57 -5.08 6.25 -8.20
CA GLY A 57 -6.08 5.26 -8.64
C GLY A 57 -5.45 4.11 -9.40
N VAL A 58 -4.50 4.42 -10.28
CA VAL A 58 -3.81 3.39 -11.06
C VAL A 58 -2.99 2.50 -10.15
N VAL A 59 -2.21 3.09 -9.24
CA VAL A 59 -1.36 2.33 -8.33
C VAL A 59 -2.20 1.48 -7.37
N ALA A 60 -3.27 2.06 -6.82
CA ALA A 60 -4.15 1.30 -5.94
C ALA A 60 -4.75 0.10 -6.66
N GLY A 61 -5.20 0.29 -7.91
CA GLY A 61 -5.74 -0.81 -8.70
C GLY A 61 -4.71 -1.89 -8.96
N GLU A 62 -3.47 -1.50 -9.28
CA GLU A 62 -2.40 -2.46 -9.52
C GLU A 62 -2.03 -3.24 -8.27
N LEU A 63 -1.99 -2.57 -7.11
CA LEU A 63 -1.70 -3.26 -5.86
C LEU A 63 -2.78 -4.28 -5.54
N ILE A 64 -4.04 -3.90 -5.68
CA ILE A 64 -5.15 -4.81 -5.42
C ILE A 64 -5.08 -5.98 -6.40
N LYS A 65 -4.91 -5.71 -7.68
CA LYS A 65 -4.85 -6.75 -8.70
C LYS A 65 -3.71 -7.73 -8.46
N GLY A 66 -2.57 -7.22 -8.00
CA GLY A 66 -1.39 -8.05 -7.79
C GLY A 66 -1.39 -8.84 -6.49
N TYR A 67 -2.03 -8.35 -5.44
CA TYR A 67 -1.93 -8.94 -4.11
C TYR A 67 -3.25 -9.41 -3.52
N ASP A 68 -4.37 -9.08 -4.14
CA ASP A 68 -5.68 -9.51 -3.66
C ASP A 68 -5.94 -10.94 -4.10
N LYS A 69 -5.63 -11.88 -3.24
CA LYS A 69 -5.81 -13.30 -3.55
C LYS A 69 -7.22 -13.79 -3.26
N SER A 70 -7.94 -13.08 -2.41
CA SER A 70 -9.30 -13.48 -2.03
C SER A 70 -10.35 -13.01 -3.02
N GLY A 71 -10.01 -12.06 -3.89
CA GLY A 71 -10.95 -11.58 -4.91
C GLY A 71 -11.99 -10.60 -4.39
N ASP A 72 -11.78 -10.01 -3.23
CA ASP A 72 -12.73 -9.07 -2.64
C ASP A 72 -12.41 -7.61 -2.93
N GLU A 73 -11.43 -7.36 -3.80
CA GLU A 73 -10.99 -6.03 -4.19
C GLU A 73 -10.44 -5.22 -3.03
N ALA A 74 -9.83 -5.93 -2.06
CA ALA A 74 -9.19 -5.30 -0.92
C ALA A 74 -7.96 -6.12 -0.55
N ILE A 75 -7.08 -5.54 0.26
CA ILE A 75 -5.84 -6.20 0.67
C ILE A 75 -5.92 -6.41 2.19
N ASN A 76 -5.87 -7.68 2.63
CA ASN A 76 -5.85 -7.97 4.06
C ASN A 76 -4.44 -7.81 4.61
N LEU A 77 -4.27 -8.00 5.93
CA LEU A 77 -2.99 -7.77 6.57
C LEU A 77 -1.88 -8.66 6.01
N GLU A 78 -2.18 -9.94 5.77
CA GLU A 78 -1.16 -10.84 5.25
C GLU A 78 -0.73 -10.46 3.84
N GLU A 79 -1.69 -10.11 3.00
CA GLU A 79 -1.39 -9.65 1.65
C GLU A 79 -0.58 -8.36 1.67
N PHE A 80 -0.92 -7.46 2.61
CA PHE A 80 -0.19 -6.21 2.77
C PHE A 80 1.26 -6.47 3.21
N LYS A 81 1.46 -7.39 4.15
CA LYS A 81 2.81 -7.75 4.59
C LYS A 81 3.64 -8.33 3.46
N VAL A 82 3.04 -9.17 2.63
CA VAL A 82 3.73 -9.73 1.47
C VAL A 82 4.13 -8.62 0.51
N ALA A 83 3.22 -7.69 0.24
CA ALA A 83 3.50 -6.58 -0.65
C ALA A 83 4.67 -5.74 -0.14
N ILE A 84 4.67 -5.40 1.14
CA ILE A 84 5.74 -4.59 1.71
C ILE A 84 7.07 -5.34 1.70
N THR A 85 7.06 -6.64 1.98
CA THR A 85 8.27 -7.46 1.92
C THR A 85 8.85 -7.46 0.51
N GLU A 86 8.01 -7.56 -0.50
CA GLU A 86 8.47 -7.53 -1.88
C GLU A 86 9.01 -6.15 -2.25
N LEU A 87 8.39 -5.07 -1.75
CA LEU A 87 8.90 -3.72 -1.97
C LEU A 87 10.31 -3.57 -1.38
N GLU A 88 10.51 -4.07 -0.17
CA GLU A 88 11.82 -3.98 0.47
C GLU A 88 12.87 -4.78 -0.31
N ARG A 89 12.47 -5.90 -0.87
CA ARG A 89 13.38 -6.73 -1.65
C ARG A 89 13.82 -6.04 -2.94
N ASP A 90 12.92 -5.24 -3.54
CA ASP A 90 13.22 -4.55 -4.78
C ASP A 90 14.05 -3.28 -4.57
N LEU A 91 14.18 -2.83 -3.35
CA LEU A 91 14.99 -1.67 -3.02
C LEU A 91 16.41 -2.08 -2.67
#